data_e28af30d948edf8d41d00b17dfb25bf7
#
_entry.id   e28af30d948edf8d41d00b17dfb25bf7
#
_cell.length_a   1.000
_cell.length_b   1.000
_cell.length_c   1.000
_cell.angle_alpha   90.00
_cell.angle_beta   90.00
_cell.angle_gamma   90.00
#
_symmetry.space_group_name_H-M   'P 1'
#
loop_
_entity.id
_entity.type
_entity.pdbx_description
1 polymer ?
#
loop_
_entity_poly.entity_id
_entity_poly.type
_entity_poly.pdbx_seq_one_letter_code
_entity_poly.pdbx_strand_id
1 'polypeptide(L)'
;MGSAGAAQGREYSKRTSLRLLRELLGPYKGLAAATLALLLIDVVGMLYVPTELSALVNTAVSGGSHDALVTHGLVMLVSALAGSGGCIASYWFASRLAARIGRDLRVRVYEQSLSLTSFEFSQLGTGSMITRTLSDANVVQQTLVMSFLMLAPLPVICVVAIVLAYGTDAIMGHLLLVVTLTMLAISAVAVTRSAPIFLRLQEFIDHMNSRLRESITGMRVIRAFGKEAHERTRLGKTFEEYAKNAIRVNLVF
;
A
#
# COMPACT_ATOMS: atom_id res chain seq x y z
N MET A 1 -8.67 31.76 -6.91
CA MET A 1 -7.27 31.68 -6.41
C MET A 1 -6.93 30.39 -5.65
N GLY A 2 -7.74 29.32 -5.71
CA GLY A 2 -7.61 28.12 -4.89
C GLY A 2 -6.82 26.94 -5.51
N SER A 3 -6.66 26.86 -6.83
CA SER A 3 -6.07 25.65 -7.48
C SER A 3 -4.52 25.62 -7.48
N ALA A 4 -3.87 26.78 -7.57
CA ALA A 4 -2.42 26.88 -7.57
C ALA A 4 -1.81 26.59 -6.18
N GLY A 5 -2.46 27.00 -5.10
CA GLY A 5 -2.02 26.73 -3.73
C GLY A 5 -2.12 25.24 -3.33
N ALA A 6 -3.16 24.57 -3.81
CA ALA A 6 -3.34 23.12 -3.58
C ALA A 6 -2.34 22.27 -4.36
N ALA A 7 -1.93 22.68 -5.56
CA ALA A 7 -0.90 22.02 -6.35
C ALA A 7 0.50 22.18 -5.74
N GLN A 8 0.86 23.39 -5.29
CA GLN A 8 2.12 23.65 -4.58
C GLN A 8 2.21 22.93 -3.25
N GLY A 9 1.12 22.86 -2.47
CA GLY A 9 1.07 22.09 -1.23
C GLY A 9 1.28 20.58 -1.45
N ARG A 10 0.79 20.02 -2.57
CA ARG A 10 0.98 18.62 -2.93
C ARG A 10 2.42 18.28 -3.36
N GLU A 11 3.06 19.16 -4.08
CA GLU A 11 4.44 18.96 -4.56
C GLU A 11 5.45 19.10 -3.41
N TYR A 12 5.21 20.04 -2.51
CA TYR A 12 5.97 20.18 -1.27
C TYR A 12 5.80 18.97 -0.35
N SER A 13 4.58 18.43 -0.24
CA SER A 13 4.28 17.22 0.53
C SER A 13 4.98 15.98 -0.02
N LYS A 14 5.01 15.75 -1.33
CA LYS A 14 5.66 14.57 -1.95
C LYS A 14 7.18 14.57 -1.77
N ARG A 15 7.84 15.70 -1.99
CA ARG A 15 9.29 15.83 -1.81
C ARG A 15 9.70 15.66 -0.34
N THR A 16 8.91 16.20 0.56
CA THR A 16 9.12 16.06 2.01
C THR A 16 8.90 14.62 2.46
N SER A 17 7.87 13.95 1.96
CA SER A 17 7.58 12.54 2.29
C SER A 17 8.67 11.58 1.80
N LEU A 18 9.18 11.78 0.58
CA LEU A 18 10.28 10.98 0.04
C LEU A 18 11.59 11.21 0.79
N ARG A 19 11.85 12.45 1.19
CA ARG A 19 13.01 12.80 2.01
C ARG A 19 12.94 12.15 3.38
N LEU A 20 11.79 12.22 4.04
CA LEU A 20 11.54 11.55 5.32
C LEU A 20 11.70 10.04 5.23
N LEU A 21 11.16 9.41 4.19
CA LEU A 21 11.34 7.97 3.95
C LEU A 21 12.82 7.61 3.77
N ARG A 22 13.57 8.41 3.01
CA ARG A 22 15.01 8.22 2.82
C ARG A 22 15.79 8.41 4.14
N GLU A 23 15.42 9.37 4.96
CA GLU A 23 16.03 9.61 6.28
C GLU A 23 15.71 8.47 7.26
N LEU A 24 14.48 7.96 7.25
CA LEU A 24 14.05 6.84 8.10
C LEU A 24 14.64 5.49 7.66
N LEU A 25 14.77 5.25 6.35
CA LEU A 25 15.38 4.03 5.80
C LEU A 25 16.92 4.08 5.84
N GLY A 26 17.51 5.25 5.91
CA GLY A 26 18.95 5.48 5.87
C GLY A 26 19.75 4.60 6.83
N PRO A 27 19.40 4.53 8.14
CA PRO A 27 20.08 3.69 9.11
C PRO A 27 19.91 2.20 8.90
N TYR A 28 18.87 1.78 8.16
CA TYR A 28 18.43 0.39 7.99
C TYR A 28 18.61 -0.16 6.57
N LYS A 29 19.52 0.45 5.77
CA LYS A 29 19.76 0.04 4.36
C LYS A 29 20.09 -1.45 4.23
N GLY A 30 20.86 -2.01 5.15
CA GLY A 30 21.20 -3.43 5.15
C GLY A 30 19.98 -4.33 5.35
N LEU A 31 19.08 -3.95 6.28
CA LEU A 31 17.84 -4.69 6.52
C LEU A 31 16.90 -4.59 5.32
N ALA A 32 16.79 -3.42 4.73
CA ALA A 32 15.96 -3.19 3.53
C ALA A 32 16.51 -3.99 2.34
N ALA A 33 17.82 -3.98 2.12
CA ALA A 33 18.47 -4.77 1.07
C ALA A 33 18.29 -6.28 1.29
N ALA A 34 18.43 -6.77 2.53
CA ALA A 34 18.17 -8.17 2.85
C ALA A 34 16.70 -8.56 2.60
N THR A 35 15.74 -7.70 2.97
CA THR A 35 14.32 -7.91 2.66
C THR A 35 14.08 -8.04 1.16
N LEU A 36 14.64 -7.13 0.37
CA LEU A 36 14.50 -7.14 -1.09
C LEU A 36 15.18 -8.35 -1.73
N ALA A 37 16.35 -8.77 -1.24
CA ALA A 37 17.05 -9.96 -1.73
C ALA A 37 16.26 -11.25 -1.45
N LEU A 38 15.69 -11.37 -0.25
CA LEU A 38 14.87 -12.53 0.13
C LEU A 38 13.55 -12.57 -0.67
N LEU A 39 12.96 -11.40 -0.92
CA LEU A 39 11.79 -11.26 -1.77
C LEU A 39 12.09 -11.64 -3.22
N LEU A 40 13.29 -11.33 -3.72
CA LEU A 40 13.72 -11.77 -5.05
C LEU A 40 13.84 -13.30 -5.12
N ILE A 41 14.37 -13.94 -4.07
CA ILE A 41 14.43 -15.41 -3.95
C ILE A 41 13.02 -16.00 -3.95
N ASP A 42 12.08 -15.41 -3.21
CA ASP A 42 10.68 -15.81 -3.19
C ASP A 42 10.06 -15.75 -4.60
N VAL A 43 10.16 -14.62 -5.26
CA VAL A 43 9.58 -14.40 -6.59
C VAL A 43 10.19 -15.33 -7.64
N VAL A 44 11.52 -15.48 -7.65
CA VAL A 44 12.20 -16.39 -8.58
C VAL A 44 11.80 -17.84 -8.30
N GLY A 45 11.81 -18.27 -7.04
CA GLY A 45 11.40 -19.62 -6.65
C GLY A 45 9.96 -19.92 -7.07
N MET A 46 9.05 -19.00 -6.84
CA MET A 46 7.64 -19.14 -7.21
C MET A 46 7.43 -19.23 -8.74
N LEU A 47 8.11 -18.40 -9.53
CA LEU A 47 7.97 -18.38 -10.98
C LEU A 47 8.73 -19.52 -11.66
N TYR A 48 9.76 -20.08 -11.01
CA TYR A 48 10.53 -21.19 -11.58
C TYR A 48 9.80 -22.52 -11.52
N VAL A 49 8.91 -22.73 -10.54
CA VAL A 49 8.12 -23.97 -10.41
C VAL A 49 7.28 -24.28 -11.67
N PRO A 50 6.45 -23.38 -12.21
CA PRO A 50 5.71 -23.67 -13.45
C PRO A 50 6.63 -23.83 -14.69
N THR A 51 7.80 -23.22 -14.71
CA THR A 51 8.79 -23.40 -15.79
C THR A 51 9.34 -24.83 -15.79
N GLU A 52 9.74 -25.33 -14.62
CA GLU A 52 10.22 -26.70 -14.47
C GLU A 52 9.08 -27.74 -14.69
N LEU A 53 7.85 -27.40 -14.29
CA LEU A 53 6.70 -28.25 -14.58
C LEU A 53 6.49 -28.42 -16.10
N SER A 54 6.63 -27.35 -16.87
CA SER A 54 6.56 -27.42 -18.33
C SER A 54 7.65 -28.32 -18.91
N ALA A 55 8.90 -28.18 -18.41
CA ALA A 55 10.02 -29.02 -18.83
C ALA A 55 9.80 -30.49 -18.48
N LEU A 56 9.28 -30.78 -17.27
CA LEU A 56 8.93 -32.12 -16.82
C LEU A 56 7.87 -32.76 -17.73
N VAL A 57 6.78 -32.05 -18.03
CA VAL A 57 5.71 -32.53 -18.92
C VAL A 57 6.26 -32.80 -20.32
N ASN A 58 7.06 -31.88 -20.89
CA ASN A 58 7.67 -32.08 -22.19
C ASN A 58 8.60 -33.30 -22.24
N THR A 59 9.39 -33.52 -21.19
CA THR A 59 10.25 -34.69 -21.03
C THR A 59 9.46 -35.97 -20.93
N ALA A 60 8.34 -35.96 -20.21
CA ALA A 60 7.44 -37.12 -20.07
C ALA A 60 6.79 -37.49 -21.40
N VAL A 61 6.27 -36.52 -22.15
CA VAL A 61 5.60 -36.71 -23.44
C VAL A 61 6.60 -37.17 -24.53
N SER A 62 7.84 -36.71 -24.49
CA SER A 62 8.89 -37.13 -25.45
C SER A 62 9.55 -38.45 -25.14
N GLY A 63 9.07 -39.19 -24.10
CA GLY A 63 9.64 -40.48 -23.71
C GLY A 63 11.01 -40.38 -23.04
N GLY A 64 11.26 -39.28 -22.34
CA GLY A 64 12.53 -39.03 -21.62
C GLY A 64 12.79 -40.06 -20.50
N SER A 65 14.05 -40.10 -20.05
CA SER A 65 14.47 -41.08 -19.04
C SER A 65 13.83 -40.80 -17.67
N HIS A 66 13.66 -41.85 -16.86
CA HIS A 66 13.18 -41.72 -15.48
C HIS A 66 14.02 -40.75 -14.65
N ASP A 67 15.34 -40.78 -14.81
CA ASP A 67 16.27 -39.91 -14.10
C ASP A 67 16.06 -38.40 -14.44
N ALA A 68 15.74 -38.09 -15.71
CA ALA A 68 15.42 -36.73 -16.12
C ALA A 68 14.13 -36.22 -15.44
N LEU A 69 13.09 -37.04 -15.36
CA LEU A 69 11.85 -36.71 -14.67
C LEU A 69 12.06 -36.46 -13.17
N VAL A 70 12.85 -37.35 -12.52
CA VAL A 70 13.21 -37.16 -11.11
C VAL A 70 13.99 -35.88 -10.90
N THR A 71 14.90 -35.54 -11.80
CA THR A 71 15.71 -34.32 -11.71
C THR A 71 14.82 -33.07 -11.78
N HIS A 72 13.90 -32.97 -12.74
CA HIS A 72 12.94 -31.86 -12.83
C HIS A 72 12.05 -31.79 -11.58
N GLY A 73 11.58 -32.92 -11.06
CA GLY A 73 10.82 -32.98 -9.82
C GLY A 73 11.58 -32.48 -8.59
N LEU A 74 12.87 -32.83 -8.47
CA LEU A 74 13.73 -32.34 -7.39
C LEU A 74 14.01 -30.84 -7.52
N VAL A 75 14.26 -30.35 -8.73
CA VAL A 75 14.47 -28.91 -8.96
C VAL A 75 13.20 -28.13 -8.60
N MET A 76 12.03 -28.61 -8.97
CA MET A 76 10.75 -28.01 -8.56
C MET A 76 10.61 -27.95 -7.04
N LEU A 77 10.92 -29.07 -6.35
CA LEU A 77 10.83 -29.14 -4.89
C LEU A 77 11.78 -28.14 -4.23
N VAL A 78 13.04 -28.10 -4.67
CA VAL A 78 14.05 -27.16 -4.15
C VAL A 78 13.63 -25.72 -4.41
N SER A 79 13.15 -25.40 -5.61
CA SER A 79 12.67 -24.06 -5.96
C SER A 79 11.48 -23.64 -5.11
N ALA A 80 10.51 -24.55 -4.89
CA ALA A 80 9.36 -24.28 -4.02
C ALA A 80 9.77 -24.07 -2.56
N LEU A 81 10.69 -24.87 -2.03
CA LEU A 81 11.20 -24.71 -0.68
C LEU A 81 12.02 -23.41 -0.53
N ALA A 82 12.87 -23.09 -1.49
CA ALA A 82 13.64 -21.85 -1.51
C ALA A 82 12.73 -20.62 -1.59
N GLY A 83 11.72 -20.63 -2.47
CA GLY A 83 10.72 -19.57 -2.58
C GLY A 83 9.94 -19.38 -1.29
N SER A 84 9.37 -20.47 -0.74
CA SER A 84 8.62 -20.42 0.52
C SER A 84 9.49 -19.94 1.69
N GLY A 85 10.73 -20.41 1.78
CA GLY A 85 11.70 -19.96 2.77
C GLY A 85 12.02 -18.48 2.61
N GLY A 86 12.22 -18.03 1.37
CA GLY A 86 12.40 -16.62 1.00
C GLY A 86 11.22 -15.76 1.41
N CYS A 87 9.99 -16.23 1.16
CA CYS A 87 8.75 -15.57 1.57
C CYS A 87 8.69 -15.35 3.08
N ILE A 88 8.83 -16.42 3.86
CA ILE A 88 8.79 -16.36 5.33
C ILE A 88 9.88 -15.44 5.88
N ALA A 89 11.10 -15.57 5.36
CA ALA A 89 12.22 -14.75 5.78
C ALA A 89 12.02 -13.28 5.39
N SER A 90 11.57 -12.98 4.17
CA SER A 90 11.30 -11.61 3.72
C SER A 90 10.25 -10.92 4.58
N TYR A 91 9.17 -11.66 4.95
CA TYR A 91 8.14 -11.17 5.86
C TYR A 91 8.70 -10.82 7.24
N TRP A 92 9.55 -11.70 7.80
CA TRP A 92 10.17 -11.48 9.11
C TRP A 92 11.09 -10.26 9.10
N PHE A 93 11.94 -10.12 8.05
CA PHE A 93 12.83 -8.98 7.91
C PHE A 93 12.06 -7.67 7.66
N ALA A 94 11.01 -7.68 6.82
CA ALA A 94 10.16 -6.52 6.57
C ALA A 94 9.46 -6.05 7.86
N SER A 95 8.89 -6.97 8.63
CA SER A 95 8.24 -6.65 9.90
C SER A 95 9.22 -6.08 10.91
N ARG A 96 10.42 -6.64 11.00
CA ARG A 96 11.48 -6.15 11.89
C ARG A 96 11.99 -4.76 11.48
N LEU A 97 12.14 -4.53 10.17
CA LEU A 97 12.48 -3.22 9.62
C LEU A 97 11.42 -2.17 9.97
N ALA A 98 10.17 -2.46 9.70
CA ALA A 98 9.06 -1.56 9.97
C ALA A 98 8.88 -1.27 11.48
N ALA A 99 9.08 -2.29 12.34
CA ALA A 99 9.04 -2.12 13.79
C ALA A 99 10.16 -1.19 14.31
N ARG A 100 11.37 -1.31 13.76
CA ARG A 100 12.49 -0.42 14.12
C ARG A 100 12.23 1.03 13.67
N ILE A 101 11.74 1.21 12.45
CA ILE A 101 11.37 2.53 11.94
C ILE A 101 10.22 3.12 12.77
N GLY A 102 9.21 2.32 13.11
CA GLY A 102 8.11 2.74 13.96
C GLY A 102 8.56 3.15 15.36
N ARG A 103 9.53 2.45 15.95
CA ARG A 103 10.17 2.84 17.22
C ARG A 103 10.84 4.21 17.07
N ASP A 104 11.70 4.37 16.08
CA ASP A 104 12.48 5.59 15.90
C ASP A 104 11.57 6.80 15.59
N LEU A 105 10.49 6.57 14.87
CA LEU A 105 9.48 7.60 14.62
C LEU A 105 8.82 8.05 15.93
N ARG A 106 8.44 7.11 16.80
CA ARG A 106 7.85 7.43 18.12
C ARG A 106 8.82 8.21 19.00
N VAL A 107 10.09 7.79 19.03
CA VAL A 107 11.13 8.49 19.79
C VAL A 107 11.29 9.92 19.28
N ARG A 108 11.41 10.13 17.97
CA ARG A 108 11.55 11.47 17.38
C ARG A 108 10.33 12.36 17.65
N VAL A 109 9.11 11.81 17.54
CA VAL A 109 7.88 12.57 17.86
C VAL A 109 7.87 12.96 19.33
N TYR A 110 8.26 12.06 20.23
CA TYR A 110 8.32 12.31 21.65
C TYR A 110 9.41 13.36 22.00
N GLU A 111 10.61 13.21 21.49
CA GLU A 111 11.71 14.18 21.69
C GLU A 111 11.31 15.58 21.18
N GLN A 112 10.68 15.64 19.99
CA GLN A 112 10.17 16.89 19.46
C GLN A 112 9.08 17.49 20.35
N SER A 113 8.23 16.65 20.95
CA SER A 113 7.19 17.14 21.87
C SER A 113 7.76 17.74 23.15
N LEU A 114 8.88 17.22 23.64
CA LEU A 114 9.58 17.76 24.81
C LEU A 114 10.32 19.09 24.51
N SER A 115 10.66 19.35 23.25
CA SER A 115 11.30 20.60 22.83
C SER A 115 10.33 21.74 22.56
N LEU A 116 9.01 21.47 22.54
CA LEU A 116 7.99 22.50 22.34
C LEU A 116 7.86 23.40 23.57
N THR A 117 7.60 24.69 23.32
CA THR A 117 7.23 25.62 24.39
C THR A 117 5.84 25.27 24.95
N SER A 118 5.56 25.68 26.20
CA SER A 118 4.23 25.44 26.82
C SER A 118 3.08 26.01 25.97
N PHE A 119 3.33 27.12 25.28
CA PHE A 119 2.35 27.72 24.37
C PHE A 119 2.07 26.86 23.14
N GLU A 120 3.10 26.39 22.44
CA GLU A 120 2.98 25.51 21.26
C GLU A 120 2.34 24.18 21.65
N PHE A 121 2.73 23.61 22.78
CA PHE A 121 2.15 22.36 23.29
C PHE A 121 0.66 22.53 23.61
N SER A 122 0.27 23.67 24.21
CA SER A 122 -1.15 23.95 24.51
C SER A 122 -2.02 24.10 23.25
N GLN A 123 -1.46 24.64 22.15
CA GLN A 123 -2.15 24.74 20.87
C GLN A 123 -2.35 23.38 20.21
N LEU A 124 -1.37 22.48 20.28
CA LEU A 124 -1.48 21.13 19.74
C LEU A 124 -2.38 20.23 20.57
N GLY A 125 -2.37 20.39 21.88
CA GLY A 125 -3.13 19.62 22.86
C GLY A 125 -2.56 18.21 23.08
N THR A 126 -2.67 17.74 24.33
CA THR A 126 -2.16 16.41 24.77
C THR A 126 -2.74 15.26 23.95
N GLY A 127 -4.05 15.31 23.63
CA GLY A 127 -4.72 14.28 22.85
C GLY A 127 -4.13 14.12 21.45
N SER A 128 -3.79 15.25 20.77
CA SER A 128 -3.17 15.22 19.46
C SER A 128 -1.75 14.61 19.52
N MET A 129 -0.98 14.90 20.55
CA MET A 129 0.37 14.33 20.71
C MET A 129 0.33 12.84 20.97
N ILE A 130 -0.62 12.36 21.78
CA ILE A 130 -0.84 10.92 22.01
C ILE A 130 -1.21 10.22 20.70
N THR A 131 -2.14 10.78 19.92
CA THR A 131 -2.55 10.21 18.64
C THR A 131 -1.37 10.12 17.65
N ARG A 132 -0.58 11.17 17.52
CA ARG A 132 0.61 11.18 16.64
C ARG A 132 1.66 10.15 17.06
N THR A 133 1.91 10.03 18.36
CA THR A 133 2.94 9.10 18.88
C THR A 133 2.53 7.65 18.77
N LEU A 134 1.26 7.32 19.00
CA LEU A 134 0.77 5.95 19.03
C LEU A 134 0.09 5.54 17.72
N SER A 135 -1.00 6.24 17.36
CA SER A 135 -1.83 5.85 16.21
C SER A 135 -1.15 6.13 14.88
N ASP A 136 -0.70 7.37 14.63
CA ASP A 136 -0.14 7.75 13.35
C ASP A 136 1.19 7.03 13.09
N ALA A 137 2.05 6.86 14.11
CA ALA A 137 3.26 6.07 14.01
C ALA A 137 2.98 4.58 13.70
N ASN A 138 1.88 4.02 14.22
CA ASN A 138 1.46 2.66 13.90
C ASN A 138 0.96 2.53 12.46
N VAL A 139 0.20 3.53 11.96
CA VAL A 139 -0.23 3.58 10.55
C VAL A 139 0.98 3.62 9.61
N VAL A 140 1.98 4.44 9.90
CA VAL A 140 3.24 4.47 9.12
C VAL A 140 3.94 3.12 9.15
N GLN A 141 4.05 2.50 10.32
CA GLN A 141 4.65 1.17 10.46
C GLN A 141 3.93 0.11 9.62
N GLN A 142 2.60 0.04 9.68
CA GLN A 142 1.80 -0.90 8.89
C GLN A 142 1.91 -0.63 7.40
N THR A 143 1.89 0.65 7.00
CA THR A 143 2.06 1.05 5.59
C THR A 143 3.41 0.61 5.04
N LEU A 144 4.48 0.69 5.82
CA LEU A 144 5.80 0.20 5.42
C LEU A 144 5.80 -1.33 5.22
N VAL A 145 5.22 -2.10 6.15
CA VAL A 145 5.08 -3.56 5.99
C VAL A 145 4.34 -3.88 4.71
N MET A 146 3.16 -3.28 4.49
CA MET A 146 2.35 -3.50 3.28
C MET A 146 3.08 -3.09 2.00
N SER A 147 3.85 -2.00 2.04
CA SER A 147 4.65 -1.56 0.89
C SER A 147 5.73 -2.57 0.50
N PHE A 148 6.44 -3.13 1.47
CA PHE A 148 7.44 -4.16 1.20
C PHE A 148 6.82 -5.48 0.74
N LEU A 149 5.68 -5.87 1.28
CA LEU A 149 5.06 -7.17 0.97
C LEU A 149 4.19 -7.16 -0.30
N MET A 150 3.53 -6.03 -0.61
CA MET A 150 2.62 -5.95 -1.74
C MET A 150 3.18 -5.16 -2.92
N LEU A 151 3.82 -3.99 -2.67
CA LEU A 151 4.26 -3.13 -3.76
C LEU A 151 5.65 -3.47 -4.28
N ALA A 152 6.58 -3.87 -3.40
CA ALA A 152 7.94 -4.19 -3.82
C ALA A 152 8.04 -5.46 -4.71
N PRO A 153 7.25 -6.54 -4.52
CA PRO A 153 7.28 -7.70 -5.40
C PRO A 153 6.81 -7.42 -6.82
N LEU A 154 5.85 -6.50 -7.03
CA LEU A 154 5.20 -6.30 -8.33
C LEU A 154 6.17 -6.03 -9.49
N PRO A 155 7.08 -5.04 -9.42
CA PRO A 155 8.03 -4.81 -10.50
C PRO A 155 9.00 -5.98 -10.69
N VAL A 156 9.37 -6.67 -9.60
CA VAL A 156 10.25 -7.83 -9.65
C VAL A 156 9.57 -8.98 -10.38
N ILE A 157 8.31 -9.29 -10.03
CA ILE A 157 7.50 -10.31 -10.70
C ILE A 157 7.38 -10.02 -12.20
N CYS A 158 7.06 -8.77 -12.58
CA CYS A 158 6.95 -8.37 -13.97
C CYS A 158 8.27 -8.62 -14.75
N VAL A 159 9.40 -8.19 -14.21
CA VAL A 159 10.70 -8.35 -14.85
C VAL A 159 11.07 -9.82 -14.97
N VAL A 160 10.97 -10.59 -13.88
CA VAL A 160 11.34 -12.02 -13.88
C VAL A 160 10.42 -12.81 -14.80
N ALA A 161 9.11 -12.57 -14.79
CA ALA A 161 8.16 -13.25 -15.67
C ALA A 161 8.47 -12.97 -17.16
N ILE A 162 8.77 -11.72 -17.52
CA ILE A 162 9.15 -11.37 -18.90
C ILE A 162 10.45 -12.08 -19.30
N VAL A 163 11.47 -12.08 -18.45
CA VAL A 163 12.75 -12.76 -18.72
C VAL A 163 12.55 -14.26 -18.93
N LEU A 164 11.76 -14.92 -18.07
CA LEU A 164 11.45 -16.35 -18.20
C LEU A 164 10.65 -16.64 -19.49
N ALA A 165 9.69 -15.78 -19.84
CA ALA A 165 8.91 -15.94 -21.05
C ALA A 165 9.79 -15.84 -22.32
N TYR A 166 10.74 -14.91 -22.36
CA TYR A 166 11.72 -14.83 -23.45
C TYR A 166 12.67 -16.03 -23.50
N GLY A 167 12.98 -16.63 -22.34
CA GLY A 167 13.77 -17.86 -22.29
C GLY A 167 13.03 -19.09 -22.82
N THR A 168 11.71 -19.06 -22.85
CA THR A 168 10.89 -20.16 -23.39
C THR A 168 10.58 -19.98 -24.87
N ASP A 169 10.06 -18.82 -25.26
CA ASP A 169 9.75 -18.45 -26.65
C ASP A 169 9.72 -16.92 -26.80
N ALA A 170 10.38 -16.41 -27.84
CA ALA A 170 10.43 -14.98 -28.13
C ALA A 170 9.04 -14.38 -28.39
N ILE A 171 8.13 -15.13 -29.02
CA ILE A 171 6.76 -14.67 -29.30
C ILE A 171 6.00 -14.49 -27.98
N MET A 172 6.10 -15.46 -27.06
CA MET A 172 5.49 -15.39 -25.73
C MET A 172 6.07 -14.23 -24.90
N GLY A 173 7.38 -13.99 -24.98
CA GLY A 173 8.04 -12.87 -24.33
C GLY A 173 7.51 -11.52 -24.82
N HIS A 174 7.37 -11.31 -26.13
CA HIS A 174 6.80 -10.09 -26.71
C HIS A 174 5.33 -9.90 -26.30
N LEU A 175 4.53 -10.97 -26.36
CA LEU A 175 3.13 -10.92 -25.97
C LEU A 175 2.97 -10.51 -24.50
N LEU A 176 3.73 -11.13 -23.60
CA LEU A 176 3.70 -10.81 -22.17
C LEU A 176 4.16 -9.37 -21.91
N LEU A 177 5.18 -8.90 -22.62
CA LEU A 177 5.66 -7.52 -22.51
C LEU A 177 4.58 -6.52 -22.92
N VAL A 178 3.92 -6.74 -24.07
CA VAL A 178 2.83 -5.87 -24.54
C VAL A 178 1.67 -5.86 -23.57
N VAL A 179 1.24 -7.03 -23.07
CA VAL A 179 0.16 -7.14 -22.07
C VAL A 179 0.54 -6.41 -20.80
N THR A 180 1.76 -6.59 -20.28
CA THR A 180 2.22 -5.93 -19.06
C THR A 180 2.26 -4.41 -19.23
N LEU A 181 2.79 -3.90 -20.34
CA LEU A 181 2.81 -2.46 -20.62
C LEU A 181 1.40 -1.88 -20.76
N THR A 182 0.50 -2.60 -21.41
CA THR A 182 -0.91 -2.21 -21.57
C THR A 182 -1.60 -2.14 -20.20
N MET A 183 -1.40 -3.15 -19.34
CA MET A 183 -1.95 -3.15 -17.97
C MET A 183 -1.38 -2.02 -17.11
N LEU A 184 -0.08 -1.73 -17.23
CA LEU A 184 0.53 -0.59 -16.54
C LEU A 184 -0.05 0.74 -17.03
N ALA A 185 -0.26 0.91 -18.33
CA ALA A 185 -0.87 2.11 -18.89
C ALA A 185 -2.32 2.29 -18.41
N ILE A 186 -3.13 1.23 -18.47
CA ILE A 186 -4.51 1.24 -17.95
C ILE A 186 -4.52 1.59 -16.46
N SER A 187 -3.67 0.95 -15.66
CA SER A 187 -3.57 1.21 -14.22
C SER A 187 -3.15 2.65 -13.92
N ALA A 188 -2.20 3.20 -14.67
CA ALA A 188 -1.77 4.60 -14.52
C ALA A 188 -2.92 5.56 -14.83
N VAL A 189 -3.67 5.31 -15.90
CA VAL A 189 -4.87 6.11 -16.25
C VAL A 189 -5.95 5.97 -15.18
N ALA A 190 -6.21 4.76 -14.70
CA ALA A 190 -7.20 4.52 -13.63
C ALA A 190 -6.83 5.29 -12.36
N VAL A 191 -5.58 5.19 -11.89
CA VAL A 191 -5.11 5.90 -10.69
C VAL A 191 -5.22 7.41 -10.85
N THR A 192 -4.79 7.97 -11.98
CA THR A 192 -4.87 9.43 -12.21
C THR A 192 -6.30 9.94 -12.29
N ARG A 193 -7.22 9.15 -12.84
CA ARG A 193 -8.65 9.50 -12.92
C ARG A 193 -9.37 9.34 -11.59
N SER A 194 -9.00 8.34 -10.80
CA SER A 194 -9.63 8.04 -9.51
C SER A 194 -9.15 8.95 -8.37
N ALA A 195 -7.90 9.40 -8.40
CA ALA A 195 -7.33 10.24 -7.34
C ALA A 195 -8.19 11.50 -7.00
N PRO A 196 -8.67 12.30 -7.96
CA PRO A 196 -9.52 13.46 -7.65
C PRO A 196 -10.88 13.08 -7.07
N ILE A 197 -11.39 11.88 -7.42
CA ILE A 197 -12.67 11.39 -6.92
C ILE A 197 -12.55 11.03 -5.44
N PHE A 198 -11.47 10.36 -5.05
CA PHE A 198 -11.17 10.05 -3.65
C PHE A 198 -11.03 11.31 -2.78
N LEU A 199 -10.39 12.35 -3.31
CA LEU A 199 -10.26 13.63 -2.59
C LEU A 199 -11.61 14.27 -2.34
N ARG A 200 -12.52 14.27 -3.32
CA ARG A 200 -13.88 14.78 -3.14
C ARG A 200 -14.69 13.96 -2.14
N LEU A 201 -14.51 12.64 -2.15
CA LEU A 201 -15.15 11.77 -1.17
C LEU A 201 -14.68 12.09 0.25
N GLN A 202 -13.38 12.38 0.44
CA GLN A 202 -12.83 12.78 1.73
C GLN A 202 -13.42 14.13 2.20
N GLU A 203 -13.48 15.13 1.32
CA GLU A 203 -14.14 16.41 1.63
C GLU A 203 -15.60 16.21 2.06
N PHE A 204 -16.29 15.25 1.42
CA PHE A 204 -17.68 14.92 1.75
C PHE A 204 -17.80 14.28 3.14
N ILE A 205 -16.87 13.38 3.49
CA ILE A 205 -16.78 12.77 4.84
C ILE A 205 -16.55 13.86 5.90
N ASP A 206 -15.66 14.81 5.63
CA ASP A 206 -15.35 15.90 6.56
C ASP A 206 -16.56 16.82 6.77
N HIS A 207 -17.30 17.13 5.71
CA HIS A 207 -18.56 17.85 5.80
C HIS A 207 -19.64 17.09 6.61
N MET A 208 -19.76 15.80 6.39
CA MET A 208 -20.69 14.94 7.12
C MET A 208 -20.34 14.89 8.62
N ASN A 209 -19.06 14.72 8.95
CA ASN A 209 -18.58 14.73 10.32
C ASN A 209 -18.83 16.07 11.02
N SER A 210 -18.62 17.18 10.31
CA SER A 210 -18.92 18.52 10.83
C SER A 210 -20.41 18.69 11.14
N ARG A 211 -21.30 18.24 10.22
CA ARG A 211 -22.76 18.28 10.40
C ARG A 211 -23.22 17.41 11.56
N LEU A 212 -22.69 16.20 11.66
CA LEU A 212 -22.99 15.31 12.80
C LEU A 212 -22.60 15.95 14.13
N ARG A 213 -21.42 16.55 14.20
CA ARG A 213 -20.94 17.23 15.40
C ARG A 213 -21.84 18.41 15.75
N GLU A 214 -22.28 19.20 14.76
CA GLU A 214 -23.23 20.30 14.94
C GLU A 214 -24.57 19.80 15.53
N SER A 215 -25.13 18.73 14.93
CA SER A 215 -26.40 18.13 15.40
C SER A 215 -26.28 17.55 16.80
N ILE A 216 -25.18 16.84 17.13
CA ILE A 216 -24.97 16.28 18.46
C ILE A 216 -24.81 17.39 19.49
N THR A 217 -24.01 18.43 19.19
CA THR A 217 -23.80 19.56 20.10
C THR A 217 -25.07 20.37 20.28
N GLY A 218 -25.86 20.56 19.20
CA GLY A 218 -27.11 21.30 19.20
C GLY A 218 -28.35 20.51 19.66
N MET A 219 -28.21 19.24 20.07
CA MET A 219 -29.33 18.34 20.35
C MET A 219 -30.32 18.92 21.38
N ARG A 220 -29.84 19.65 22.39
CA ARG A 220 -30.70 20.32 23.39
C ARG A 220 -31.60 21.38 22.75
N VAL A 221 -31.06 22.15 21.81
CA VAL A 221 -31.80 23.19 21.09
C VAL A 221 -32.81 22.55 20.13
N ILE A 222 -32.41 21.53 19.39
CA ILE A 222 -33.27 20.78 18.46
C ILE A 222 -34.48 20.23 19.20
N ARG A 223 -34.29 19.63 20.38
CA ARG A 223 -35.38 19.12 21.26
C ARG A 223 -36.25 20.24 21.82
N ALA A 224 -35.65 21.34 22.26
CA ALA A 224 -36.39 22.46 22.84
C ALA A 224 -37.36 23.09 21.84
N PHE A 225 -37.01 23.05 20.52
CA PHE A 225 -37.86 23.59 19.43
C PHE A 225 -38.65 22.52 18.67
N GLY A 226 -38.62 21.24 19.11
CA GLY A 226 -39.36 20.14 18.46
C GLY A 226 -38.99 19.92 17.01
N LYS A 227 -37.70 20.16 16.61
CA LYS A 227 -37.20 20.10 15.23
C LYS A 227 -36.52 18.81 14.87
N GLU A 228 -36.73 17.72 15.60
CA GLU A 228 -36.09 16.42 15.40
C GLU A 228 -36.39 15.85 14.00
N ALA A 229 -37.65 15.95 13.54
CA ALA A 229 -38.06 15.46 12.22
C ALA A 229 -37.36 16.23 11.08
N HIS A 230 -37.19 17.54 11.24
CA HIS A 230 -36.50 18.38 10.28
C HIS A 230 -35.01 18.01 10.18
N GLU A 231 -34.35 17.86 11.33
CA GLU A 231 -32.94 17.50 11.40
C GLU A 231 -32.68 16.08 10.88
N ARG A 232 -33.58 15.14 11.16
CA ARG A 232 -33.51 13.77 10.59
C ARG A 232 -33.61 13.79 9.07
N THR A 233 -34.49 14.60 8.50
CA THR A 233 -34.63 14.72 7.02
C THR A 233 -33.37 15.38 6.42
N ARG A 234 -32.82 16.38 7.08
CA ARG A 234 -31.62 17.10 6.66
C ARG A 234 -30.39 16.18 6.66
N LEU A 235 -30.17 15.42 7.72
CA LEU A 235 -29.11 14.42 7.83
C LEU A 235 -29.31 13.27 6.80
N GLY A 236 -30.56 12.81 6.64
CA GLY A 236 -30.89 11.78 5.66
C GLY A 236 -30.49 12.14 4.25
N LYS A 237 -30.73 13.38 3.82
CA LYS A 237 -30.28 13.87 2.50
C LYS A 237 -28.75 13.87 2.39
N THR A 238 -28.04 14.29 3.42
CA THR A 238 -26.57 14.27 3.43
C THR A 238 -26.01 12.84 3.31
N PHE A 239 -26.61 11.88 4.00
CA PHE A 239 -26.22 10.47 3.90
C PHE A 239 -26.54 9.86 2.52
N GLU A 240 -27.67 10.24 1.92
CA GLU A 240 -28.04 9.78 0.58
C GLU A 240 -27.10 10.33 -0.50
N GLU A 241 -26.70 11.60 -0.40
CA GLU A 241 -25.69 12.20 -1.26
C GLU A 241 -24.32 11.52 -1.11
N TYR A 242 -23.92 11.21 0.12
CA TYR A 242 -22.72 10.42 0.38
C TYR A 242 -22.79 9.04 -0.26
N ALA A 243 -23.89 8.31 -0.06
CA ALA A 243 -24.07 6.97 -0.62
C ALA A 243 -24.00 6.99 -2.17
N LYS A 244 -24.65 7.96 -2.82
CA LYS A 244 -24.59 8.13 -4.27
C LYS A 244 -23.17 8.38 -4.77
N ASN A 245 -22.42 9.22 -4.08
CA ASN A 245 -21.03 9.51 -4.45
C ASN A 245 -20.08 8.32 -4.15
N ALA A 246 -20.27 7.61 -3.04
CA ALA A 246 -19.53 6.42 -2.71
C ALA A 246 -19.75 5.29 -3.73
N ILE A 247 -21.00 5.08 -4.18
CA ILE A 247 -21.33 4.12 -5.23
C ILE A 247 -20.64 4.50 -6.55
N ARG A 248 -20.66 5.78 -6.95
CA ARG A 248 -19.96 6.23 -8.16
C ARG A 248 -18.45 5.98 -8.10
N VAL A 249 -17.83 6.16 -6.94
CA VAL A 249 -16.42 5.86 -6.74
C VAL A 249 -16.16 4.37 -6.92
N ASN A 250 -16.96 3.51 -6.29
CA ASN A 250 -16.80 2.06 -6.38
C ASN A 250 -17.11 1.46 -7.76
N LEU A 251 -17.90 2.15 -8.60
CA LEU A 251 -18.17 1.71 -9.97
C LEU A 251 -17.03 2.05 -10.97
N VAL A 252 -16.06 2.86 -10.57
CA VAL A 252 -14.88 3.20 -11.38
C VAL A 252 -13.74 2.17 -11.19
N PHE A 253 -13.83 1.33 -10.16
CA PHE A 253 -12.92 0.21 -9.86
C PHE A 253 -13.56 -1.13 -10.18
#